data_b76cca41ff904cbbca0b668280dadcf7
#
_entry.id   b76cca41ff904cbbca0b668280dadcf7
#
_cell.length_a   1.000
_cell.length_b   1.000
_cell.length_c   1.000
_cell.angle_alpha   90.00
_cell.angle_beta   90.00
_cell.angle_gamma   90.00
#
_symmetry.space_group_name_H-M   'P 1'
#
loop_
_entity.id
_entity.type
_entity.pdbx_description
1 polymer ?
#
loop_
_entity_poly.entity_id
_entity_poly.type
_entity_poly.pdbx_seq_one_letter_code
_entity_poly.pdbx_strand_id
1 'polypeptide(L)'
;IGVTKQVTITVDGSQYEDAEVFSKVNLEGAASDNIHLPHYSSYYGSTTKSYLAQTADGGYQRAEYINDKIVVETYDSKLNLVSSENVAAELPIFGGIYIGENYNYAVFGQMNKEESDECEVFRFVKYDKNWNRLAQCSVKGANTYIPFDAGGLSMTETDGKLYIHTCHEMYQSDDGY
;
A
#
# COMPACT_ATOMS: atom_id res chain seq x y z
N ILE A 1 -8.70 -25.36 20.53
CA ILE A 1 -7.52 -25.40 21.43
C ILE A 1 -6.44 -24.64 20.66
N GLY A 2 -6.25 -23.36 21.02
CA GLY A 2 -5.21 -22.54 20.42
C GLY A 2 -3.84 -22.92 21.00
N VAL A 3 -2.89 -23.23 20.15
CA VAL A 3 -1.49 -23.40 20.55
C VAL A 3 -0.83 -22.02 20.46
N THR A 4 -0.56 -21.43 21.60
CA THR A 4 0.26 -20.22 21.68
C THR A 4 1.73 -20.64 21.64
N LYS A 5 2.45 -20.29 20.60
CA LYS A 5 3.89 -20.48 20.53
C LYS A 5 4.57 -19.17 20.91
N GLN A 6 5.26 -19.16 22.02
CA GLN A 6 6.10 -18.03 22.41
C GLN A 6 7.40 -18.12 21.62
N VAL A 7 7.72 -17.07 20.86
CA VAL A 7 9.02 -16.91 20.21
C VAL A 7 9.81 -15.87 21.00
N THR A 8 10.91 -16.28 21.58
CA THR A 8 11.85 -15.36 22.21
C THR A 8 12.90 -14.98 21.17
N ILE A 9 12.98 -13.72 20.82
CA ILE A 9 14.05 -13.18 19.98
C ILE A 9 15.08 -12.60 20.95
N THR A 10 16.26 -13.23 21.02
CA THR A 10 17.39 -12.69 21.75
C THR A 10 18.22 -11.89 20.77
N VAL A 11 18.30 -10.59 20.97
CA VAL A 11 19.22 -9.72 20.24
C VAL A 11 20.53 -9.71 21.03
N ASP A 12 21.59 -10.26 20.44
CA ASP A 12 22.92 -10.10 20.99
C ASP A 12 23.39 -8.67 20.74
N GLY A 13 23.31 -7.84 21.76
CA GLY A 13 23.70 -6.42 21.71
C GLY A 13 25.22 -6.19 21.64
N SER A 14 26.03 -7.24 21.76
CA SER A 14 27.48 -7.09 21.80
C SER A 14 28.09 -6.55 20.49
N GLN A 15 27.38 -6.67 19.39
CA GLN A 15 27.77 -6.14 18.07
C GLN A 15 27.29 -4.69 17.83
N TYR A 16 26.53 -4.11 18.77
CA TYR A 16 25.88 -2.81 18.63
C TYR A 16 26.20 -1.87 19.78
N GLU A 17 27.37 -2.03 20.39
CA GLU A 17 27.78 -1.18 21.55
C GLU A 17 27.75 0.32 21.24
N ASP A 18 27.82 0.68 19.94
CA ASP A 18 27.71 2.05 19.46
C ASP A 18 26.40 2.33 18.68
N ALA A 19 25.41 1.47 18.77
CA ALA A 19 24.14 1.67 18.07
C ALA A 19 23.38 2.83 18.71
N GLU A 20 23.30 3.93 17.98
CA GLU A 20 22.46 5.06 18.36
C GLU A 20 21.01 4.71 18.09
N VAL A 21 20.18 4.72 19.14
CA VAL A 21 18.74 4.49 19.00
C VAL A 21 18.06 5.78 18.58
N PHE A 22 17.52 5.77 17.37
CA PHE A 22 16.74 6.90 16.87
C PHE A 22 15.26 6.64 17.07
N SER A 23 14.57 7.61 17.63
CA SER A 23 13.13 7.68 17.60
C SER A 23 12.72 8.94 16.84
N LYS A 24 12.13 8.75 15.67
CA LYS A 24 11.62 9.88 14.88
C LYS A 24 10.16 9.64 14.54
N VAL A 25 9.38 10.68 14.74
CA VAL A 25 7.99 10.76 14.31
C VAL A 25 7.99 11.54 13.01
N ASN A 26 7.33 11.00 11.96
CA ASN A 26 7.14 11.76 10.75
C ASN A 26 6.16 12.92 10.97
N LEU A 27 6.23 13.91 10.11
CA LEU A 27 5.42 15.14 10.24
C LEU A 27 3.96 14.93 9.82
N GLU A 28 3.68 13.95 8.94
CA GLU A 28 2.40 13.79 8.28
C GLU A 28 1.65 12.53 8.72
N GLY A 29 2.35 11.54 9.21
CA GLY A 29 1.76 10.25 9.43
C GLY A 29 1.94 9.71 10.83
N ALA A 30 0.96 9.88 11.67
CA ALA A 30 0.82 8.96 12.77
C ALA A 30 0.13 7.70 12.23
N ALA A 31 0.68 6.52 12.54
CA ALA A 31 0.06 5.25 12.19
C ALA A 31 -1.37 5.12 12.74
N SER A 32 -1.72 5.88 13.77
CA SER A 32 -3.06 6.01 14.32
C SER A 32 -4.08 6.60 13.35
N ASP A 33 -3.64 7.42 12.40
CA ASP A 33 -4.52 8.02 11.39
C ASP A 33 -4.71 7.09 10.18
N ASN A 34 -3.92 6.04 10.11
CA ASN A 34 -3.98 5.02 9.09
C ASN A 34 -4.91 3.89 9.50
N ILE A 35 -6.12 4.24 9.89
CA ILE A 35 -7.13 3.29 10.33
C ILE A 35 -7.82 2.60 9.17
N HIS A 36 -8.45 1.53 9.50
CA HIS A 36 -9.20 0.65 8.61
C HIS A 36 -10.15 1.41 7.69
N LEU A 37 -10.19 1.01 6.45
CA LEU A 37 -11.35 1.30 5.62
C LEU A 37 -12.55 0.59 6.23
N PRO A 38 -13.68 1.30 6.49
CA PRO A 38 -14.78 0.76 7.27
C PRO A 38 -15.39 -0.53 6.73
N HIS A 39 -15.25 -0.79 5.45
CA HIS A 39 -15.86 -1.91 4.76
C HIS A 39 -14.99 -3.17 4.66
N TYR A 40 -13.69 -3.06 4.94
CA TYR A 40 -12.76 -4.14 4.65
C TYR A 40 -12.15 -4.78 5.89
N SER A 41 -12.47 -4.29 7.03
CA SER A 41 -11.47 -4.36 8.03
C SER A 41 -11.52 -5.55 8.94
N SER A 42 -12.67 -6.00 9.32
CA SER A 42 -12.72 -6.84 10.52
C SER A 42 -12.85 -8.32 10.24
N TYR A 43 -13.35 -8.66 9.08
CA TYR A 43 -13.68 -10.04 8.77
C TYR A 43 -12.55 -10.77 8.05
N TYR A 44 -11.89 -10.10 7.12
CA TYR A 44 -10.90 -10.71 6.23
C TYR A 44 -9.49 -10.12 6.33
N GLY A 45 -9.32 -9.10 7.13
CA GLY A 45 -8.08 -8.37 7.25
C GLY A 45 -8.16 -6.95 6.67
N SER A 46 -7.12 -6.19 6.86
CA SER A 46 -7.03 -4.81 6.37
C SER A 46 -5.94 -4.67 5.32
N THR A 47 -6.17 -3.76 4.38
CA THR A 47 -5.17 -3.37 3.39
C THR A 47 -3.93 -2.82 4.09
N THR A 48 -2.75 -3.27 3.68
CA THR A 48 -1.48 -2.69 4.11
C THR A 48 -1.40 -1.26 3.60
N LYS A 49 -1.17 -0.31 4.49
CA LYS A 49 -1.18 1.12 4.15
C LYS A 49 0.19 1.78 4.29
N SER A 50 1.16 1.14 4.92
CA SER A 50 2.51 1.66 5.12
C SER A 50 3.54 0.71 4.51
N TYR A 51 4.45 1.27 3.73
CA TYR A 51 5.45 0.55 2.95
C TYR A 51 6.81 1.17 3.20
N LEU A 52 7.82 0.35 3.39
CA LEU A 52 9.19 0.77 3.62
C LEU A 52 10.11 0.09 2.61
N ALA A 53 10.97 0.86 1.98
CA ALA A 53 12.00 0.36 1.09
C ALA A 53 13.33 1.05 1.37
N GLN A 54 14.43 0.32 1.17
CA GLN A 54 15.76 0.91 1.20
C GLN A 54 16.05 1.62 -0.12
N THR A 55 16.64 2.80 -0.05
CA THR A 55 17.08 3.55 -1.23
C THR A 55 18.48 3.12 -1.67
N ALA A 56 18.85 3.38 -2.91
CA ALA A 56 20.12 2.95 -3.49
C ALA A 56 21.35 3.57 -2.78
N ASP A 57 21.17 4.72 -2.15
CA ASP A 57 22.19 5.42 -1.36
C ASP A 57 22.27 4.97 0.11
N GLY A 58 21.51 3.92 0.47
CA GLY A 58 21.51 3.34 1.82
C GLY A 58 20.56 4.03 2.79
N GLY A 59 19.78 4.98 2.33
CA GLY A 59 18.68 5.58 3.09
C GLY A 59 17.42 4.73 3.03
N TYR A 60 16.28 5.34 3.36
CA TYR A 60 14.98 4.68 3.38
C TYR A 60 13.91 5.59 2.80
N GLN A 61 12.95 4.99 2.14
CA GLN A 61 11.73 5.65 1.72
C GLN A 61 10.53 4.96 2.36
N ARG A 62 9.69 5.74 3.03
CA ARG A 62 8.42 5.31 3.57
C ARG A 62 7.30 5.91 2.74
N ALA A 63 6.39 5.09 2.24
CA ALA A 63 5.17 5.52 1.58
C ALA A 63 3.98 5.03 2.40
N GLU A 64 3.07 5.92 2.77
CA GLU A 64 1.95 5.60 3.63
C GLU A 64 0.67 6.28 3.14
N TYR A 65 -0.43 5.53 3.09
CA TYR A 65 -1.72 6.09 2.73
C TYR A 65 -2.42 6.67 3.97
N ILE A 66 -2.62 7.97 3.96
CA ILE A 66 -3.19 8.74 5.07
C ILE A 66 -4.07 9.85 4.51
N ASN A 67 -5.30 9.99 5.02
CA ASN A 67 -6.20 11.09 4.66
C ASN A 67 -6.29 11.33 3.14
N ASP A 68 -6.64 10.26 2.42
CA ASP A 68 -6.85 10.26 0.96
C ASP A 68 -5.65 10.70 0.10
N LYS A 69 -4.44 10.49 0.63
CA LYS A 69 -3.19 10.71 -0.09
C LYS A 69 -2.14 9.69 0.30
N ILE A 70 -1.13 9.52 -0.55
CA ILE A 70 0.09 8.79 -0.20
C ILE A 70 1.09 9.84 0.26
N VAL A 71 1.52 9.74 1.52
CA VAL A 71 2.62 10.51 2.07
C VAL A 71 3.91 9.74 1.85
N VAL A 72 4.85 10.32 1.13
CA VAL A 72 6.15 9.73 0.84
C VAL A 72 7.20 10.51 1.60
N GLU A 73 7.90 9.82 2.48
CA GLU A 73 9.01 10.39 3.25
C GLU A 73 10.31 9.67 2.88
N THR A 74 11.34 10.45 2.62
CA THR A 74 12.68 9.94 2.36
C THR A 74 13.59 10.30 3.52
N TYR A 75 14.34 9.32 3.96
CA TYR A 75 15.26 9.40 5.09
C TYR A 75 16.67 9.04 4.64
N ASP A 76 17.67 9.70 5.19
CA ASP A 76 19.07 9.29 5.04
C ASP A 76 19.38 7.98 5.80
N SER A 77 20.60 7.47 5.67
CA SER A 77 21.05 6.26 6.36
C SER A 77 21.09 6.38 7.89
N LYS A 78 21.00 7.59 8.42
CA LYS A 78 20.89 7.89 9.86
C LYS A 78 19.46 8.19 10.29
N LEU A 79 18.47 7.90 9.44
CA LEU A 79 17.05 8.15 9.67
C LEU A 79 16.69 9.63 9.85
N ASN A 80 17.50 10.56 9.34
CA ASN A 80 17.09 11.95 9.26
C ASN A 80 16.13 12.11 8.09
N LEU A 81 15.02 12.82 8.32
CA LEU A 81 14.07 13.15 7.26
C LEU A 81 14.73 14.11 6.27
N VAL A 82 14.79 13.70 5.01
CA VAL A 82 15.37 14.47 3.90
C VAL A 82 14.28 15.19 3.12
N SER A 83 13.18 14.50 2.80
CA SER A 83 12.05 15.08 2.08
C SER A 83 10.74 14.43 2.48
N SER A 84 9.64 15.16 2.29
CA SER A 84 8.28 14.66 2.41
C SER A 84 7.45 15.19 1.25
N GLU A 85 6.72 14.30 0.59
CA GLU A 85 5.90 14.59 -0.58
C GLU A 85 4.51 13.97 -0.43
N ASN A 86 3.52 14.58 -1.08
CA ASN A 86 2.16 14.10 -1.10
C ASN A 86 1.73 13.72 -2.51
N VAL A 87 1.27 12.48 -2.70
CA VAL A 87 0.68 11.99 -3.93
C VAL A 87 -0.81 11.79 -3.72
N ALA A 88 -1.64 12.47 -4.48
CA ALA A 88 -3.09 12.40 -4.34
C ALA A 88 -3.62 11.01 -4.66
N ALA A 89 -4.59 10.54 -3.89
CA ALA A 89 -5.38 9.37 -4.28
C ALA A 89 -6.16 9.67 -5.56
N GLU A 90 -6.22 8.72 -6.47
CA GLU A 90 -6.89 8.90 -7.76
C GLU A 90 -8.29 8.30 -7.82
N LEU A 91 -8.62 7.37 -6.93
CA LEU A 91 -9.96 6.84 -6.69
C LEU A 91 -10.18 6.68 -5.18
N PRO A 92 -11.44 6.58 -4.72
CA PRO A 92 -11.78 6.65 -3.30
C PRO A 92 -11.22 5.52 -2.43
N ILE A 93 -10.95 4.35 -3.01
CA ILE A 93 -10.49 3.18 -2.26
C ILE A 93 -9.03 2.94 -2.56
N PHE A 94 -8.22 2.89 -1.52
CA PHE A 94 -6.81 2.56 -1.63
C PHE A 94 -6.61 1.04 -1.61
N GLY A 95 -5.95 0.51 -2.63
CA GLY A 95 -5.62 -0.90 -2.75
C GLY A 95 -4.22 -1.24 -2.24
N GLY A 96 -3.22 -0.47 -2.61
CA GLY A 96 -1.86 -0.73 -2.19
C GLY A 96 -0.80 0.02 -2.99
N ILE A 97 0.45 -0.14 -2.55
CA ILE A 97 1.65 0.43 -3.17
C ILE A 97 2.63 -0.69 -3.46
N TYR A 98 3.38 -0.55 -4.54
CA TYR A 98 4.55 -1.35 -4.83
C TYR A 98 5.73 -0.44 -5.14
N ILE A 99 6.79 -0.54 -4.34
CA ILE A 99 8.04 0.21 -4.55
C ILE A 99 8.99 -0.73 -5.30
N GLY A 100 8.99 -0.62 -6.62
CA GLY A 100 9.80 -1.45 -7.50
C GLY A 100 11.22 -0.89 -7.70
N GLU A 101 12.05 -1.62 -8.41
CA GLU A 101 13.42 -1.21 -8.69
C GLU A 101 13.47 0.08 -9.53
N ASN A 102 12.75 0.12 -10.64
CA ASN A 102 12.77 1.22 -11.60
C ASN A 102 11.60 2.18 -11.48
N TYR A 103 10.48 1.72 -10.96
CA TYR A 103 9.24 2.48 -10.88
C TYR A 103 8.51 2.19 -9.58
N ASN A 104 7.68 3.12 -9.16
CA ASN A 104 6.72 2.93 -8.09
C ASN A 104 5.32 2.80 -8.68
N TYR A 105 4.45 2.10 -7.98
CA TYR A 105 3.08 1.88 -8.42
C TYR A 105 2.11 2.07 -7.26
N ALA A 106 0.94 2.61 -7.55
CA ALA A 106 -0.18 2.63 -6.62
C ALA A 106 -1.43 2.09 -7.30
N VAL A 107 -2.25 1.42 -6.52
CA VAL A 107 -3.51 0.84 -6.99
C VAL A 107 -4.65 1.45 -6.20
N PHE A 108 -5.64 1.93 -6.92
CA PHE A 108 -6.85 2.52 -6.36
C PHE A 108 -8.08 1.83 -6.94
N GLY A 109 -9.20 1.98 -6.26
CA GLY A 109 -10.47 1.47 -6.71
C GLY A 109 -11.66 2.33 -6.30
N GLN A 110 -12.81 1.98 -6.81
CA GLN A 110 -14.08 2.55 -6.37
C GLN A 110 -15.21 1.52 -6.44
N MET A 111 -16.20 1.70 -5.58
CA MET A 111 -17.40 0.88 -5.59
C MET A 111 -18.19 1.10 -6.88
N ASN A 112 -18.76 0.02 -7.38
CA ASN A 112 -19.62 -0.01 -8.55
C ASN A 112 -21.06 -0.35 -8.13
N LYS A 113 -21.71 0.60 -7.46
CA LYS A 113 -23.05 0.40 -6.89
C LYS A 113 -24.13 0.11 -7.94
N GLU A 114 -23.93 0.62 -9.13
CA GLU A 114 -24.87 0.45 -10.24
C GLU A 114 -24.55 -0.79 -11.08
N GLU A 115 -23.54 -1.56 -10.69
CA GLU A 115 -23.07 -2.76 -11.39
C GLU A 115 -22.87 -2.54 -12.89
N SER A 116 -22.32 -1.38 -13.22
CA SER A 116 -22.10 -0.95 -14.60
C SER A 116 -20.79 -1.46 -15.16
N ASP A 117 -20.83 -2.06 -16.33
CA ASP A 117 -19.62 -2.49 -17.04
C ASP A 117 -18.75 -1.31 -17.51
N GLU A 118 -19.26 -0.09 -17.48
CA GLU A 118 -18.51 1.13 -17.81
C GLU A 118 -17.84 1.79 -16.59
N CYS A 119 -18.18 1.38 -15.37
CA CYS A 119 -17.57 1.91 -14.16
C CYS A 119 -16.11 1.48 -14.07
N GLU A 120 -15.21 2.45 -13.91
CA GLU A 120 -13.80 2.17 -13.63
C GLU A 120 -13.67 1.67 -12.18
N VAL A 121 -13.45 0.38 -12.00
CA VAL A 121 -13.41 -0.25 -10.68
C VAL A 121 -11.99 -0.35 -10.11
N PHE A 122 -10.97 -0.44 -10.98
CA PHE A 122 -9.57 -0.40 -10.58
C PHE A 122 -8.79 0.58 -11.44
N ARG A 123 -7.86 1.29 -10.81
CA ARG A 123 -6.85 2.14 -11.45
C ARG A 123 -5.48 1.77 -10.94
N PHE A 124 -4.60 1.44 -11.87
CA PHE A 124 -3.18 1.14 -11.64
C PHE A 124 -2.37 2.32 -12.14
N VAL A 125 -1.64 2.97 -11.26
CA VAL A 125 -0.87 4.17 -11.59
C VAL A 125 0.60 3.86 -11.45
N LYS A 126 1.38 4.26 -12.47
CA LYS A 126 2.84 4.14 -12.52
C LYS A 126 3.48 5.48 -12.27
N TYR A 127 4.46 5.50 -11.41
CA TYR A 127 5.27 6.67 -11.07
C TYR A 127 6.76 6.38 -11.34
N ASP A 128 7.55 7.43 -11.55
CA ASP A 128 9.00 7.32 -11.45
C ASP A 128 9.44 7.17 -9.98
N LYS A 129 10.75 7.08 -9.75
CA LYS A 129 11.30 6.92 -8.38
C LYS A 129 11.12 8.16 -7.50
N ASN A 130 10.80 9.30 -8.10
CA ASN A 130 10.48 10.55 -7.41
C ASN A 130 8.96 10.78 -7.28
N TRP A 131 8.16 9.75 -7.51
CA TRP A 131 6.70 9.78 -7.46
C TRP A 131 6.04 10.74 -8.46
N ASN A 132 6.74 11.13 -9.52
CA ASN A 132 6.10 11.80 -10.65
C ASN A 132 5.27 10.81 -11.44
N ARG A 133 4.02 11.15 -11.69
CA ARG A 133 3.06 10.32 -12.42
C ARG A 133 3.49 10.13 -13.88
N LEU A 134 3.60 8.90 -14.33
CA LEU A 134 4.03 8.56 -15.69
C LEU A 134 2.89 8.02 -16.56
N ALA A 135 2.10 7.09 -16.03
CA ALA A 135 1.07 6.38 -16.77
C ALA A 135 0.00 5.79 -15.86
N GLN A 136 -1.10 5.38 -16.45
CA GLN A 136 -2.14 4.59 -15.78
C GLN A 136 -2.70 3.53 -16.70
N CYS A 137 -3.34 2.54 -16.10
CA CYS A 137 -4.20 1.57 -16.74
C CYS A 137 -5.43 1.37 -15.86
N SER A 138 -6.57 1.13 -16.47
CA SER A 138 -7.86 1.02 -15.79
C SER A 138 -8.53 -0.30 -16.14
N VAL A 139 -9.26 -0.85 -15.17
CA VAL A 139 -10.20 -1.97 -15.39
C VAL A 139 -11.59 -1.45 -15.09
N LYS A 140 -12.52 -1.74 -16.00
CA LYS A 140 -13.92 -1.35 -15.90
C LYS A 140 -14.80 -2.56 -15.69
N GLY A 141 -15.88 -2.41 -14.94
CA GLY A 141 -16.88 -3.43 -14.65
C GLY A 141 -16.27 -4.67 -13.99
N ALA A 142 -15.84 -5.60 -14.82
CA ALA A 142 -15.17 -6.86 -14.45
C ALA A 142 -15.92 -7.62 -13.33
N ASN A 143 -17.25 -7.61 -13.38
CA ASN A 143 -18.09 -8.22 -12.36
C ASN A 143 -17.71 -7.78 -10.92
N THR A 144 -17.31 -6.52 -10.76
CA THR A 144 -16.82 -5.98 -9.50
C THR A 144 -17.82 -5.02 -8.87
N TYR A 145 -18.31 -5.34 -7.69
CA TYR A 145 -19.12 -4.46 -6.85
C TYR A 145 -18.24 -3.68 -5.89
N ILE A 146 -17.41 -4.37 -5.09
CA ILE A 146 -16.43 -3.76 -4.19
C ILE A 146 -15.03 -4.27 -4.54
N PRO A 147 -14.10 -3.40 -4.97
CA PRO A 147 -12.71 -3.78 -5.20
C PRO A 147 -11.96 -4.04 -3.90
N PHE A 148 -10.93 -4.88 -3.95
CA PHE A 148 -10.04 -5.26 -2.83
C PHE A 148 -10.76 -5.88 -1.63
N ASP A 149 -11.87 -6.54 -1.86
CA ASP A 149 -12.54 -7.27 -0.78
C ASP A 149 -11.57 -8.24 -0.11
N ALA A 150 -11.73 -8.43 1.19
CA ALA A 150 -10.82 -9.19 2.02
C ALA A 150 -9.37 -8.64 2.09
N GLY A 151 -9.14 -7.38 1.72
CA GLY A 151 -7.80 -6.77 1.73
C GLY A 151 -6.83 -7.40 0.72
N GLY A 152 -7.35 -8.13 -0.25
CA GLY A 152 -6.58 -8.95 -1.17
C GLY A 152 -5.93 -8.14 -2.29
N LEU A 153 -4.72 -7.62 -2.07
CA LEU A 153 -3.85 -7.12 -3.13
C LEU A 153 -2.43 -7.61 -2.91
N SER A 154 -1.87 -8.23 -3.94
CA SER A 154 -0.48 -8.64 -3.97
C SER A 154 0.16 -8.23 -5.28
N MET A 155 1.37 -7.71 -5.23
CA MET A 155 2.11 -7.24 -6.39
C MET A 155 3.52 -7.78 -6.40
N THR A 156 4.03 -8.08 -7.60
CA THR A 156 5.43 -8.44 -7.83
C THR A 156 5.88 -7.96 -9.20
N GLU A 157 7.16 -7.63 -9.33
CA GLU A 157 7.75 -7.22 -10.61
C GLU A 157 8.78 -8.28 -11.02
N THR A 158 8.68 -8.76 -12.25
CA THR A 158 9.66 -9.67 -12.88
C THR A 158 9.70 -9.43 -14.38
N ASP A 159 10.87 -9.54 -14.99
CA ASP A 159 11.09 -9.34 -16.42
C ASP A 159 10.50 -8.02 -16.97
N GLY A 160 10.56 -6.95 -16.17
CA GLY A 160 10.06 -5.63 -16.52
C GLY A 160 8.52 -5.53 -16.58
N LYS A 161 7.81 -6.50 -16.02
CA LYS A 161 6.35 -6.54 -15.93
C LYS A 161 5.91 -6.55 -14.48
N LEU A 162 4.90 -5.75 -14.16
CA LEU A 162 4.22 -5.80 -12.88
C LEU A 162 3.06 -6.80 -12.96
N TYR A 163 3.06 -7.77 -12.07
CA TYR A 163 1.98 -8.72 -11.87
C TYR A 163 1.19 -8.30 -10.64
N ILE A 164 -0.13 -8.25 -10.80
CA ILE A 164 -1.05 -7.82 -9.77
C ILE A 164 -2.11 -8.90 -9.59
N HIS A 165 -2.28 -9.36 -8.37
CA HIS A 165 -3.37 -10.22 -7.95
C HIS A 165 -4.22 -9.48 -6.94
N THR A 166 -5.54 -9.46 -7.16
CA THR A 166 -6.49 -8.81 -6.25
C THR A 166 -7.79 -9.59 -6.18
N CYS A 167 -8.49 -9.44 -5.07
CA CYS A 167 -9.84 -9.95 -4.88
C CYS A 167 -10.86 -8.80 -4.98
N HIS A 168 -12.10 -9.16 -5.22
CA HIS A 168 -13.22 -8.23 -5.26
C HIS A 168 -14.51 -8.95 -4.84
N GLU A 169 -15.47 -8.20 -4.37
CA GLU A 169 -16.86 -8.66 -4.27
C GLU A 169 -17.50 -8.54 -5.65
N MET A 170 -18.15 -9.61 -6.10
CA MET A 170 -18.84 -9.66 -7.40
C MET A 170 -20.14 -8.85 -7.37
N TYR A 171 -20.76 -8.67 -8.52
CA TYR A 171 -22.09 -8.07 -8.65
C TYR A 171 -23.09 -8.85 -7.79
N GLN A 172 -23.87 -8.13 -7.01
CA GLN A 172 -24.88 -8.71 -6.12
C GLN A 172 -26.11 -9.20 -6.89
N SER A 173 -26.31 -8.67 -8.10
CA SER A 173 -27.38 -9.10 -9.01
C SER A 173 -27.05 -10.40 -9.74
N ASP A 174 -25.85 -10.93 -9.62
CA ASP A 174 -25.47 -12.17 -10.26
C ASP A 174 -26.09 -13.37 -9.52
N ASP A 175 -26.84 -14.21 -10.23
CA ASP A 175 -27.59 -15.36 -9.66
C ASP A 175 -26.67 -16.43 -9.02
N GLY A 176 -25.40 -16.23 -9.01
CA GLY A 176 -24.40 -17.09 -8.40
C GLY A 176 -23.92 -16.67 -7.03
N TYR A 177 -24.52 -15.63 -6.43
CA TYR A 177 -24.11 -15.07 -5.14
C TYR A 177 -24.93 -15.66 -3.99
#